data_fc432caf7c478419d5fa742bc246e17f
#
_entry.id   fc432caf7c478419d5fa742bc246e17f
#
_cell.length_a   1.000
_cell.length_b   1.000
_cell.length_c   1.000
_cell.angle_alpha   90.00
_cell.angle_beta   90.00
_cell.angle_gamma   90.00
#
_symmetry.space_group_name_H-M   'P 1'
#
loop_
_entity.id
_entity.type
_entity.pdbx_description
1 polymer ?
#
loop_
_entity_poly.entity_id
_entity_poly.type
_entity_poly.pdbx_seq_one_letter_code
_entity_poly.pdbx_strand_id
1 'polypeptide(L)'
;MEKATLGEAKRLGEEVNDERAKLGKPPVEEEEDDGHGDGGTTEQAVSTTDPECGMYHKGEHEKQFAYEAHTVCDRHGMVLGVEVTAGNVHDSVAWDSVYEQVTKRFPDIQYVTMDAGYKQPWIAKRILEDNRIPILPYTRPHGIRRQGYMPWDFTYEEANDCLHCPQGQVLRHTTTSKDGKRIYRSTPKVCRNCPCREQCGASAKGQKVMQRHIWQEAMDLAEQLRKTELGKDLYAMRKQTIERVFADAKEKHAMRYTHHRGLARVTRWVTLKFAAMNLKKLAVRTWQHSFPPCFSLLFLLFPCSYKRRRRFA
;
A
#
# COMPACT_ATOMS: atom_id res chain seq x y z
N MET A 1 -11.77 -8.19 2.52
CA MET A 1 -11.96 -8.03 1.05
C MET A 1 -11.94 -6.59 0.56
N GLU A 2 -12.23 -5.59 1.38
CA GLU A 2 -12.26 -4.15 0.99
C GLU A 2 -10.94 -3.54 0.47
N LYS A 3 -9.84 -4.31 0.45
CA LYS A 3 -8.50 -3.83 0.10
C LYS A 3 -7.93 -4.45 -1.19
N ALA A 4 -8.74 -5.14 -1.95
CA ALA A 4 -8.37 -5.75 -3.23
C ALA A 4 -9.37 -5.34 -4.31
N THR A 5 -8.91 -5.31 -5.57
CA THR A 5 -9.82 -5.15 -6.70
C THR A 5 -10.70 -6.39 -6.84
N LEU A 6 -11.85 -6.26 -7.52
CA LEU A 6 -12.77 -7.39 -7.73
C LEU A 6 -12.08 -8.57 -8.43
N GLY A 7 -11.21 -8.31 -9.40
CA GLY A 7 -10.44 -9.33 -10.11
C GLY A 7 -9.47 -10.08 -9.19
N GLU A 8 -8.74 -9.37 -8.35
CA GLU A 8 -7.80 -9.98 -7.41
C GLU A 8 -8.51 -10.71 -6.26
N ALA A 9 -9.68 -10.23 -5.84
CA ALA A 9 -10.51 -10.94 -4.85
C ALA A 9 -11.01 -12.28 -5.41
N LYS A 10 -11.44 -12.31 -6.67
CA LYS A 10 -11.85 -13.54 -7.37
C LYS A 10 -10.69 -14.53 -7.51
N ARG A 11 -9.52 -14.05 -7.97
CA ARG A 11 -8.30 -14.86 -8.06
C ARG A 11 -7.91 -15.45 -6.71
N LEU A 12 -7.97 -14.65 -5.64
CA LEU A 12 -7.71 -15.12 -4.28
C LEU A 12 -8.69 -16.24 -3.89
N GLY A 13 -9.98 -16.07 -4.18
CA GLY A 13 -11.01 -17.06 -3.90
C GLY A 13 -10.77 -18.38 -4.64
N GLU A 14 -10.38 -18.34 -5.90
CA GLU A 14 -10.04 -19.52 -6.70
C GLU A 14 -8.81 -20.24 -6.08
N GLU A 15 -7.71 -19.56 -5.83
CA GLU A 15 -6.50 -20.15 -5.22
C GLU A 15 -6.77 -20.71 -3.81
N VAL A 16 -7.61 -20.04 -3.00
CA VAL A 16 -8.02 -20.54 -1.67
C VAL A 16 -8.82 -21.83 -1.80
N ASN A 17 -9.75 -21.90 -2.73
CA ASN A 17 -10.57 -23.10 -2.94
C ASN A 17 -9.75 -24.29 -3.42
N ASP A 18 -8.75 -24.05 -4.28
CA ASP A 18 -7.80 -25.07 -4.74
C ASP A 18 -6.98 -25.64 -3.57
N GLU A 19 -6.50 -24.78 -2.67
CA GLU A 19 -5.77 -25.24 -1.48
C GLU A 19 -6.66 -26.03 -0.52
N ARG A 20 -7.90 -25.57 -0.32
CA ARG A 20 -8.87 -26.29 0.54
C ARG A 20 -9.23 -27.65 -0.03
N ALA A 21 -9.38 -27.77 -1.35
CA ALA A 21 -9.62 -29.04 -2.01
C ALA A 21 -8.47 -30.04 -1.77
N LYS A 22 -7.20 -29.58 -1.86
CA LYS A 22 -6.01 -30.41 -1.53
C LYS A 22 -6.04 -30.96 -0.10
N LEU A 23 -6.64 -30.20 0.83
CA LEU A 23 -6.81 -30.60 2.24
C LEU A 23 -8.11 -31.38 2.52
N GLY A 24 -8.88 -31.71 1.49
CA GLY A 24 -10.19 -32.37 1.63
C GLY A 24 -11.22 -31.50 2.35
N LYS A 25 -11.12 -30.18 2.26
CA LYS A 25 -12.05 -29.21 2.85
C LYS A 25 -13.02 -28.70 1.79
N PRO A 26 -14.29 -28.41 2.17
CA PRO A 26 -15.24 -27.81 1.24
C PRO A 26 -14.73 -26.44 0.78
N PRO A 27 -15.12 -26.00 -0.43
CA PRO A 27 -14.83 -24.64 -0.88
C PRO A 27 -15.40 -23.62 0.09
N VAL A 28 -14.86 -22.41 0.07
CA VAL A 28 -15.49 -21.29 0.75
C VAL A 28 -16.70 -20.91 -0.08
N GLU A 29 -17.89 -21.03 0.49
CA GLU A 29 -19.11 -20.54 -0.13
C GLU A 29 -18.93 -19.03 -0.34
N GLU A 30 -19.09 -18.56 -1.56
CA GLU A 30 -19.33 -17.16 -1.81
C GLU A 30 -20.68 -16.89 -1.12
N GLU A 31 -20.65 -16.24 0.05
CA GLU A 31 -21.83 -15.65 0.61
C GLU A 31 -22.33 -14.70 -0.47
N GLU A 32 -23.35 -15.11 -1.24
CA GLU A 32 -24.17 -14.15 -1.97
C GLU A 32 -24.57 -13.13 -0.89
N ASP A 33 -24.26 -11.86 -1.15
CA ASP A 33 -24.58 -10.76 -0.25
C ASP A 33 -26.11 -10.59 -0.23
N ASP A 34 -26.78 -11.52 0.45
CA ASP A 34 -28.23 -11.50 0.62
C ASP A 34 -28.66 -10.42 1.63
N GLY A 35 -27.81 -9.42 1.88
CA GLY A 35 -28.19 -8.24 2.66
C GLY A 35 -28.59 -8.53 4.11
N HIS A 36 -28.39 -9.75 4.62
CA HIS A 36 -28.77 -10.19 5.96
C HIS A 36 -27.58 -10.54 6.85
N GLY A 37 -26.37 -10.04 6.53
CA GLY A 37 -25.33 -9.98 7.54
C GLY A 37 -25.77 -9.02 8.63
N ASP A 38 -25.73 -9.46 9.88
CA ASP A 38 -25.80 -8.62 11.09
C ASP A 38 -24.58 -7.68 11.14
N GLY A 39 -24.39 -6.96 10.06
CA GLY A 39 -23.54 -5.81 9.92
C GLY A 39 -24.33 -4.65 10.46
N GLY A 40 -24.07 -4.26 11.69
CA GLY A 40 -24.52 -2.96 12.14
C GLY A 40 -24.28 -1.96 11.03
N THR A 41 -25.33 -1.39 10.50
CA THR A 41 -25.31 -0.32 9.50
C THR A 41 -24.43 0.77 10.06
N THR A 42 -23.17 0.78 9.66
CA THR A 42 -22.27 1.88 9.99
C THR A 42 -22.79 3.04 9.19
N GLU A 43 -23.48 3.98 9.85
CA GLU A 43 -23.92 5.22 9.21
C GLU A 43 -22.70 5.90 8.63
N GLN A 44 -22.57 5.85 7.32
CA GLN A 44 -21.48 6.50 6.63
C GLN A 44 -21.86 7.97 6.44
N ALA A 45 -21.09 8.86 7.05
CA ALA A 45 -21.29 10.29 6.87
C ALA A 45 -21.09 10.66 5.39
N VAL A 46 -22.11 11.20 4.76
CA VAL A 46 -22.11 11.67 3.37
C VAL A 46 -22.14 13.19 3.35
N SER A 47 -21.34 13.82 2.50
CA SER A 47 -21.37 15.26 2.33
C SER A 47 -22.66 15.69 1.61
N THR A 48 -23.38 16.62 2.21
CA THR A 48 -24.60 17.20 1.60
C THR A 48 -24.30 18.06 0.38
N THR A 49 -23.08 18.61 0.29
CA THR A 49 -22.68 19.53 -0.79
C THR A 49 -21.96 18.83 -1.93
N ASP A 50 -21.32 17.67 -1.66
CA ASP A 50 -20.62 16.86 -2.63
C ASP A 50 -20.69 15.37 -2.23
N PRO A 51 -21.75 14.66 -2.63
CA PRO A 51 -21.96 13.26 -2.25
C PRO A 51 -20.90 12.28 -2.77
N GLU A 52 -20.15 12.66 -3.81
CA GLU A 52 -19.09 11.83 -4.41
C GLU A 52 -17.78 11.89 -3.62
N CYS A 53 -17.59 12.86 -2.72
CA CYS A 53 -16.42 12.88 -1.85
C CYS A 53 -16.59 11.91 -0.67
N GLY A 54 -15.47 11.37 -0.20
CA GLY A 54 -15.46 10.45 0.95
C GLY A 54 -14.94 11.10 2.22
N MET A 55 -15.33 10.53 3.37
CA MET A 55 -14.78 10.94 4.66
C MET A 55 -13.37 10.39 4.83
N TYR A 56 -12.36 11.25 4.67
CA TYR A 56 -10.96 10.94 4.91
C TYR A 56 -10.65 10.98 6.41
N HIS A 57 -9.92 9.99 6.89
CA HIS A 57 -9.48 9.88 8.27
C HIS A 57 -7.96 9.84 8.34
N LYS A 58 -7.36 10.77 9.10
CA LYS A 58 -5.95 10.74 9.42
C LYS A 58 -5.76 10.72 10.94
N GLY A 59 -5.51 9.51 11.45
CA GLY A 59 -5.51 9.30 12.88
C GLY A 59 -6.91 9.49 13.50
N GLU A 60 -6.95 9.73 14.82
CA GLU A 60 -8.22 9.85 15.56
C GLU A 60 -8.85 11.25 15.46
N HIS A 61 -8.07 12.27 15.12
CA HIS A 61 -8.46 13.68 15.27
C HIS A 61 -8.75 14.40 13.95
N GLU A 62 -8.24 13.92 12.83
CA GLU A 62 -8.43 14.60 11.54
C GLU A 62 -9.45 13.84 10.69
N LYS A 63 -10.68 14.38 10.61
CA LYS A 63 -11.75 13.86 9.76
C LYS A 63 -12.23 14.97 8.85
N GLN A 64 -12.22 14.75 7.56
CA GLN A 64 -12.69 15.72 6.58
C GLN A 64 -13.21 15.05 5.32
N PHE A 65 -14.18 15.67 4.68
CA PHE A 65 -14.58 15.26 3.34
C PHE A 65 -13.51 15.64 2.34
N ALA A 66 -13.03 14.66 1.60
CA ALA A 66 -11.91 14.83 0.69
C ALA A 66 -11.96 13.87 -0.50
N TYR A 67 -11.13 14.18 -1.49
CA TYR A 67 -10.71 13.26 -2.52
C TYR A 67 -9.25 12.91 -2.32
N GLU A 68 -8.85 11.70 -2.66
CA GLU A 68 -7.45 11.29 -2.68
C GLU A 68 -6.92 11.20 -4.10
N ALA A 69 -5.65 11.59 -4.29
CA ALA A 69 -4.96 11.52 -5.56
C ALA A 69 -3.80 10.52 -5.47
N HIS A 70 -4.04 9.32 -5.94
CA HIS A 70 -3.04 8.25 -6.03
C HIS A 70 -2.11 8.57 -7.21
N THR A 71 -0.88 8.90 -6.90
CA THR A 71 0.03 9.52 -7.87
C THR A 71 1.31 8.70 -8.01
N VAL A 72 1.72 8.47 -9.25
CA VAL A 72 3.00 7.84 -9.59
C VAL A 72 3.92 8.87 -10.22
N CYS A 73 5.17 8.91 -9.80
CA CYS A 73 6.19 9.75 -10.40
C CYS A 73 7.48 8.96 -10.67
N ASP A 74 8.30 9.47 -11.60
CA ASP A 74 9.64 8.96 -11.84
C ASP A 74 10.66 9.45 -10.78
N ARG A 75 11.89 8.98 -10.90
CA ARG A 75 13.03 9.39 -10.05
C ARG A 75 13.33 10.90 -10.07
N HIS A 76 12.79 11.62 -11.01
CA HIS A 76 12.95 13.05 -11.15
C HIS A 76 11.73 13.84 -10.64
N GLY A 77 10.73 13.13 -10.14
CA GLY A 77 9.47 13.70 -9.67
C GLY A 77 8.57 14.19 -10.81
N MET A 78 8.74 13.69 -12.05
CA MET A 78 7.76 13.88 -13.12
C MET A 78 6.58 12.95 -12.85
N VAL A 79 5.37 13.48 -12.80
CA VAL A 79 4.17 12.69 -12.58
C VAL A 79 3.84 11.90 -13.84
N LEU A 80 3.80 10.57 -13.73
CA LEU A 80 3.56 9.64 -14.83
C LEU A 80 2.09 9.22 -14.93
N GLY A 81 1.41 9.14 -13.81
CA GLY A 81 0.00 8.75 -13.72
C GLY A 81 -0.64 9.25 -12.44
N VAL A 82 -1.95 9.38 -12.47
CA VAL A 82 -2.78 9.75 -11.32
C VAL A 82 -4.16 9.14 -11.44
N GLU A 83 -4.67 8.62 -10.35
CA GLU A 83 -6.06 8.21 -10.15
C GLU A 83 -6.63 9.03 -8.99
N VAL A 84 -7.87 9.45 -9.11
CA VAL A 84 -8.56 10.22 -8.06
C VAL A 84 -9.74 9.41 -7.56
N THR A 85 -9.82 9.24 -6.25
CA THR A 85 -10.90 8.50 -5.59
C THR A 85 -11.56 9.36 -4.51
N ALA A 86 -12.69 8.88 -4.02
CA ALA A 86 -13.25 9.42 -2.78
C ALA A 86 -12.29 9.14 -1.60
N GLY A 87 -12.24 10.04 -0.62
CA GLY A 87 -11.26 9.98 0.47
C GLY A 87 -11.43 8.83 1.47
N ASN A 88 -12.48 8.04 1.34
CA ASN A 88 -12.72 6.82 2.12
C ASN A 88 -12.31 5.54 1.38
N VAL A 89 -11.83 5.64 0.15
CA VAL A 89 -11.35 4.48 -0.63
C VAL A 89 -9.93 4.16 -0.20
N HIS A 90 -9.67 2.87 0.10
CA HIS A 90 -8.34 2.45 0.52
C HIS A 90 -7.34 2.51 -0.64
N ASP A 91 -6.11 2.97 -0.37
CA ASP A 91 -5.03 3.14 -1.36
C ASP A 91 -4.86 1.95 -2.31
N SER A 92 -4.91 0.74 -1.78
CA SER A 92 -4.70 -0.48 -2.55
C SER A 92 -5.76 -0.70 -3.63
N VAL A 93 -6.97 -0.17 -3.49
CA VAL A 93 -8.05 -0.33 -4.49
C VAL A 93 -7.75 0.48 -5.76
N ALA A 94 -7.20 1.68 -5.59
CA ALA A 94 -6.82 2.54 -6.71
C ALA A 94 -5.52 2.11 -7.40
N TRP A 95 -4.74 1.24 -6.75
CA TRP A 95 -3.40 0.88 -7.19
C TRP A 95 -3.39 0.23 -8.57
N ASP A 96 -4.28 -0.71 -8.82
CA ASP A 96 -4.29 -1.51 -10.05
C ASP A 96 -4.47 -0.64 -11.30
N SER A 97 -5.47 0.26 -11.28
CA SER A 97 -5.73 1.21 -12.36
C SER A 97 -4.52 2.10 -12.66
N VAL A 98 -3.92 2.68 -11.63
CA VAL A 98 -2.73 3.54 -11.79
C VAL A 98 -1.52 2.75 -12.27
N TYR A 99 -1.32 1.56 -11.72
CA TYR A 99 -0.21 0.70 -12.09
C TYR A 99 -0.29 0.26 -13.55
N GLU A 100 -1.45 -0.21 -14.00
CA GLU A 100 -1.65 -0.61 -15.41
C GLU A 100 -1.49 0.58 -16.35
N GLN A 101 -2.08 1.72 -16.02
CA GLN A 101 -1.95 2.93 -16.84
C GLN A 101 -0.47 3.31 -17.05
N VAL A 102 0.32 3.26 -15.99
CA VAL A 102 1.73 3.70 -16.01
C VAL A 102 2.60 2.64 -16.67
N THR A 103 2.47 1.36 -16.34
CA THR A 103 3.30 0.29 -16.90
C THR A 103 3.03 0.02 -18.37
N LYS A 104 1.80 0.21 -18.81
CA LYS A 104 1.44 0.14 -20.25
C LYS A 104 2.10 1.26 -21.05
N ARG A 105 2.23 2.45 -20.47
CA ARG A 105 2.85 3.62 -21.13
C ARG A 105 4.37 3.60 -21.05
N PHE A 106 4.91 3.05 -19.97
CA PHE A 106 6.34 2.99 -19.67
C PHE A 106 6.74 1.55 -19.31
N PRO A 107 6.88 0.65 -20.32
CA PRO A 107 7.15 -0.76 -20.10
C PRO A 107 8.52 -1.04 -19.45
N ASP A 108 9.48 -0.13 -19.59
CA ASP A 108 10.86 -0.28 -19.10
C ASP A 108 11.01 -0.06 -17.58
N ILE A 109 9.92 0.19 -16.86
CA ILE A 109 9.94 0.32 -15.40
C ILE A 109 10.36 -1.00 -14.79
N GLN A 110 11.46 -0.98 -14.01
CA GLN A 110 11.98 -2.16 -13.31
C GLN A 110 11.64 -2.15 -11.81
N TYR A 111 11.62 -0.99 -11.18
CA TYR A 111 11.46 -0.85 -9.73
C TYR A 111 10.18 -0.07 -9.41
N VAL A 112 9.39 -0.59 -8.49
CA VAL A 112 8.15 0.05 -8.04
C VAL A 112 8.24 0.28 -6.53
N THR A 113 8.46 1.53 -6.14
CA THR A 113 8.58 1.93 -4.74
C THR A 113 7.26 2.50 -4.24
N MET A 114 6.74 1.96 -3.15
CA MET A 114 5.39 2.30 -2.66
C MET A 114 5.37 2.71 -1.20
N ASP A 115 4.26 3.29 -0.77
CA ASP A 115 3.97 3.59 0.64
C ASP A 115 3.35 2.39 1.38
N ALA A 116 3.18 2.56 2.70
CA ALA A 116 2.63 1.52 3.57
C ALA A 116 1.17 1.16 3.23
N GLY A 117 0.37 2.10 2.72
CA GLY A 117 -1.00 1.87 2.27
C GLY A 117 -1.11 0.82 1.17
N TYR A 118 -0.07 0.72 0.33
CA TYR A 118 0.00 -0.25 -0.78
C TYR A 118 0.66 -1.57 -0.40
N LYS A 119 1.04 -1.79 0.86
CA LYS A 119 1.71 -3.02 1.29
C LYS A 119 0.73 -4.17 1.45
N GLN A 120 0.29 -4.74 0.33
CA GLN A 120 -0.61 -5.88 0.25
C GLN A 120 0.07 -7.06 -0.46
N PRO A 121 -0.19 -8.32 -0.05
CA PRO A 121 0.40 -9.49 -0.68
C PRO A 121 0.11 -9.61 -2.17
N TRP A 122 -1.10 -9.29 -2.61
CA TRP A 122 -1.50 -9.33 -4.01
C TRP A 122 -0.75 -8.31 -4.88
N ILE A 123 -0.50 -7.10 -4.34
CA ILE A 123 0.28 -6.06 -5.02
C ILE A 123 1.73 -6.51 -5.22
N ALA A 124 2.35 -7.06 -4.16
CA ALA A 124 3.70 -7.59 -4.27
C ALA A 124 3.79 -8.71 -5.30
N LYS A 125 2.84 -9.65 -5.28
CA LYS A 125 2.75 -10.76 -6.23
C LYS A 125 2.60 -10.25 -7.66
N ARG A 126 1.67 -9.34 -7.93
CA ARG A 126 1.42 -8.78 -9.26
C ARG A 126 2.66 -8.11 -9.84
N ILE A 127 3.40 -7.31 -9.06
CA ILE A 127 4.62 -6.66 -9.52
C ILE A 127 5.70 -7.68 -9.89
N LEU A 128 5.86 -8.74 -9.09
CA LEU A 128 6.82 -9.80 -9.36
C LEU A 128 6.45 -10.63 -10.60
N GLU A 129 5.16 -10.92 -10.79
CA GLU A 129 4.66 -11.61 -11.99
C GLU A 129 4.89 -10.81 -13.28
N ASP A 130 4.85 -9.48 -13.19
CA ASP A 130 5.20 -8.58 -14.28
C ASP A 130 6.73 -8.43 -14.47
N ASN A 131 7.56 -9.26 -13.82
CA ASN A 131 9.03 -9.20 -13.82
C ASN A 131 9.58 -7.85 -13.35
N ARG A 132 8.91 -7.21 -12.39
CA ARG A 132 9.35 -5.97 -11.76
C ARG A 132 9.66 -6.20 -10.28
N ILE A 133 10.35 -5.27 -9.68
CA ILE A 133 10.87 -5.37 -8.31
C ILE A 133 10.07 -4.46 -7.38
N PRO A 134 9.28 -5.00 -6.44
CA PRO A 134 8.57 -4.20 -5.44
C PRO A 134 9.52 -3.75 -4.32
N ILE A 135 9.53 -2.46 -4.03
CA ILE A 135 10.24 -1.88 -2.87
C ILE A 135 9.20 -1.37 -1.89
N LEU A 136 8.94 -2.17 -0.88
CA LEU A 136 7.92 -1.92 0.14
C LEU A 136 8.52 -1.37 1.43
N PRO A 137 7.80 -0.54 2.20
CA PRO A 137 8.29 -0.04 3.48
C PRO A 137 8.36 -1.11 4.55
N TYR A 138 9.23 -0.87 5.54
CA TYR A 138 9.09 -1.57 6.81
C TYR A 138 7.81 -1.08 7.51
N THR A 139 6.96 -2.02 7.88
CA THR A 139 5.80 -1.75 8.72
C THR A 139 6.01 -2.43 10.05
N ARG A 140 6.03 -1.66 11.12
CA ARG A 140 6.11 -2.25 12.46
C ARG A 140 4.85 -3.09 12.71
N PRO A 141 4.98 -4.34 13.15
CA PRO A 141 3.83 -5.14 13.53
C PRO A 141 2.99 -4.41 14.58
N HIS A 142 1.69 -4.29 14.30
CA HIS A 142 0.74 -3.72 15.26
C HIS A 142 0.39 -4.74 16.34
N GLY A 143 0.13 -4.27 17.55
CA GLY A 143 -0.33 -5.06 18.67
C GLY A 143 0.54 -4.90 19.92
N ILE A 144 -0.01 -5.38 21.04
CA ILE A 144 0.69 -5.41 22.32
C ILE A 144 1.88 -6.37 22.16
N ARG A 145 3.07 -5.93 22.57
CA ARG A 145 4.22 -6.85 22.71
C ARG A 145 3.82 -7.96 23.68
N ARG A 146 3.36 -9.06 23.13
CA ARG A 146 3.19 -10.28 23.92
C ARG A 146 4.59 -10.79 24.22
N GLN A 147 4.85 -11.08 25.48
CA GLN A 147 6.00 -11.86 25.87
C GLN A 147 5.81 -13.24 25.20
N GLY A 148 6.67 -13.59 24.25
CA GLY A 148 6.57 -14.90 23.61
C GLY A 148 7.10 -14.94 22.18
N TYR A 149 7.07 -16.14 21.61
CA TYR A 149 7.53 -16.38 20.25
C TYR A 149 6.67 -15.65 19.22
N MET A 150 7.34 -14.91 18.34
CA MET A 150 6.76 -14.12 17.27
C MET A 150 6.74 -14.93 15.96
N PRO A 151 5.99 -14.50 14.93
CA PRO A 151 5.92 -15.22 13.65
C PRO A 151 7.27 -15.51 13.01
N TRP A 152 8.24 -14.63 13.16
CA TRP A 152 9.59 -14.79 12.61
C TRP A 152 10.49 -15.79 13.38
N ASP A 153 10.07 -16.24 14.55
CA ASP A 153 10.77 -17.28 15.31
C ASP A 153 10.39 -18.70 14.81
N PHE A 154 9.40 -18.80 13.91
CA PHE A 154 8.96 -20.04 13.30
C PHE A 154 9.56 -20.16 11.91
N THR A 155 10.15 -21.31 11.60
CA THR A 155 10.72 -21.58 10.29
C THR A 155 9.70 -22.29 9.40
N TYR A 156 9.46 -21.78 8.21
CA TYR A 156 8.59 -22.41 7.23
C TYR A 156 9.38 -23.42 6.40
N GLU A 157 8.84 -24.61 6.26
CA GLU A 157 9.35 -25.68 5.40
C GLU A 157 8.38 -25.88 4.24
N GLU A 158 8.83 -25.49 3.04
CA GLU A 158 8.01 -25.53 1.84
C GLU A 158 7.67 -26.95 1.41
N ALA A 159 8.65 -27.87 1.46
CA ALA A 159 8.51 -29.25 1.00
C ALA A 159 7.35 -30.00 1.67
N ASN A 160 7.07 -29.74 2.94
CA ASN A 160 6.03 -30.39 3.73
C ASN A 160 4.87 -29.44 4.08
N ASP A 161 4.89 -28.20 3.58
CA ASP A 161 3.93 -27.15 3.93
C ASP A 161 3.64 -27.10 5.44
N CYS A 162 4.71 -26.92 6.23
CA CYS A 162 4.61 -26.89 7.68
C CYS A 162 5.49 -25.80 8.31
N LEU A 163 5.20 -25.45 9.54
CA LEU A 163 6.01 -24.52 10.34
C LEU A 163 6.69 -25.28 11.48
N HIS A 164 7.95 -24.99 11.70
CA HIS A 164 8.72 -25.47 12.85
C HIS A 164 8.78 -24.40 13.93
N CYS A 165 8.39 -24.73 15.15
CA CYS A 165 8.55 -23.83 16.28
C CYS A 165 10.01 -23.86 16.78
N PRO A 166 10.46 -22.87 17.60
CA PRO A 166 11.81 -22.82 18.16
C PRO A 166 12.21 -24.05 18.99
N GLN A 167 11.25 -24.87 19.41
CA GLN A 167 11.47 -26.15 20.11
C GLN A 167 11.43 -27.35 19.14
N GLY A 168 11.51 -27.14 17.83
CA GLY A 168 11.52 -28.21 16.82
C GLY A 168 10.17 -28.92 16.61
N GLN A 169 9.06 -28.42 17.19
CA GLN A 169 7.75 -29.04 16.99
C GLN A 169 7.10 -28.55 15.69
N VAL A 170 6.44 -29.46 14.99
CA VAL A 170 5.79 -29.20 13.71
C VAL A 170 4.38 -28.66 13.90
N LEU A 171 4.08 -27.55 13.24
CA LEU A 171 2.73 -27.07 13.05
C LEU A 171 2.29 -27.41 11.62
N ARG A 172 1.25 -28.20 11.47
CA ARG A 172 0.76 -28.63 10.15
C ARG A 172 -0.30 -27.69 9.62
N HIS A 173 -0.31 -27.51 8.32
CA HIS A 173 -1.37 -26.82 7.62
C HIS A 173 -2.69 -27.58 7.79
N THR A 174 -3.73 -26.93 8.27
CA THR A 174 -5.02 -27.56 8.59
C THR A 174 -6.16 -27.03 7.74
N THR A 175 -6.12 -25.79 7.36
CA THR A 175 -7.14 -25.14 6.50
C THR A 175 -6.63 -23.78 6.03
N THR A 176 -7.26 -23.25 4.98
CA THR A 176 -7.04 -21.89 4.50
C THR A 176 -8.34 -21.09 4.68
N SER A 177 -8.23 -19.89 5.24
CA SER A 177 -9.37 -18.97 5.43
C SER A 177 -9.76 -18.27 4.13
N LYS A 178 -10.96 -17.68 4.08
CA LYS A 178 -11.43 -16.88 2.96
C LYS A 178 -10.52 -15.67 2.62
N ASP A 179 -9.77 -15.18 3.61
CA ASP A 179 -8.80 -14.10 3.43
C ASP A 179 -7.43 -14.57 2.90
N GLY A 180 -7.32 -15.81 2.41
CA GLY A 180 -6.09 -16.38 1.91
C GLY A 180 -5.03 -16.69 2.96
N LYS A 181 -5.43 -16.90 4.24
CA LYS A 181 -4.48 -17.23 5.29
C LYS A 181 -4.47 -18.73 5.54
N ARG A 182 -3.37 -19.40 5.23
CA ARG A 182 -3.08 -20.77 5.65
C ARG A 182 -2.98 -20.83 7.17
N ILE A 183 -3.70 -21.73 7.80
CA ILE A 183 -3.74 -21.89 9.25
C ILE A 183 -2.97 -23.15 9.64
N TYR A 184 -1.88 -22.95 10.36
CA TYR A 184 -1.01 -24.01 10.87
C TYR A 184 -1.28 -24.23 12.33
N ARG A 185 -1.41 -25.50 12.73
CA ARG A 185 -1.73 -25.88 14.10
C ARG A 185 -0.74 -26.90 14.64
N SER A 186 -0.32 -26.71 15.88
CA SER A 186 0.48 -27.69 16.61
C SER A 186 -0.38 -28.81 17.19
N THR A 187 0.27 -29.93 17.54
CA THR A 187 -0.41 -31.05 18.24
C THR A 187 -0.61 -30.70 19.72
N PRO A 188 -1.84 -30.66 20.24
CA PRO A 188 -2.10 -30.24 21.60
C PRO A 188 -1.40 -31.09 22.68
N LYS A 189 -1.27 -32.42 22.44
CA LYS A 189 -0.59 -33.34 23.37
C LYS A 189 0.87 -32.92 23.61
N VAL A 190 1.58 -32.48 22.57
CA VAL A 190 2.98 -32.08 22.64
C VAL A 190 3.13 -30.70 23.30
N CYS A 191 2.31 -29.76 22.91
CA CYS A 191 2.43 -28.36 23.40
C CYS A 191 1.93 -28.20 24.85
N ARG A 192 1.08 -29.09 25.39
CA ARG A 192 0.67 -29.06 26.80
C ARG A 192 1.85 -29.23 27.76
N ASN A 193 2.79 -30.08 27.38
CA ASN A 193 3.94 -30.45 28.23
C ASN A 193 5.21 -29.69 27.81
N CYS A 194 5.07 -28.71 26.94
CA CYS A 194 6.22 -27.93 26.45
C CYS A 194 6.73 -26.97 27.54
N PRO A 195 8.04 -26.98 27.87
CA PRO A 195 8.60 -26.10 28.90
C PRO A 195 8.48 -24.60 28.52
N CYS A 196 8.39 -24.30 27.23
CA CYS A 196 8.26 -22.92 26.74
C CYS A 196 6.79 -22.50 26.47
N ARG A 197 5.83 -23.22 27.04
CA ARG A 197 4.40 -22.98 26.76
C ARG A 197 3.97 -21.54 27.06
N GLU A 198 4.40 -21.00 28.19
CA GLU A 198 4.08 -19.62 28.60
C GLU A 198 4.67 -18.61 27.65
N GLN A 199 5.93 -18.78 27.27
CA GLN A 199 6.63 -17.93 26.30
C GLN A 199 6.04 -18.08 24.88
N CYS A 200 5.57 -19.27 24.51
CA CYS A 200 5.01 -19.53 23.20
C CYS A 200 3.66 -18.85 22.98
N GLY A 201 2.92 -18.53 24.04
CA GLY A 201 1.55 -18.01 23.94
C GLY A 201 0.59 -19.00 23.28
N ALA A 202 0.78 -20.29 23.52
CA ALA A 202 -0.19 -21.32 23.12
C ALA A 202 -1.51 -21.14 23.88
N SER A 203 -2.62 -21.53 23.24
CA SER A 203 -3.96 -21.44 23.84
C SER A 203 -4.07 -22.24 25.15
N ALA A 204 -5.10 -21.97 25.95
CA ALA A 204 -5.40 -22.76 27.17
C ALA A 204 -5.53 -24.25 26.89
N LYS A 205 -5.97 -24.63 25.68
CA LYS A 205 -6.06 -26.02 25.21
C LYS A 205 -4.69 -26.62 24.82
N GLY A 206 -3.59 -25.86 24.93
CA GLY A 206 -2.26 -26.33 24.61
C GLY A 206 -1.98 -26.37 23.10
N GLN A 207 -2.65 -25.56 22.30
CA GLN A 207 -2.45 -25.52 20.85
C GLN A 207 -1.90 -24.15 20.42
N LYS A 208 -0.81 -24.16 19.67
CA LYS A 208 -0.30 -22.97 18.96
C LYS A 208 -0.92 -22.93 17.58
N VAL A 209 -1.44 -21.76 17.22
CA VAL A 209 -1.97 -21.47 15.88
C VAL A 209 -1.15 -20.37 15.27
N MET A 210 -0.70 -20.58 14.03
CA MET A 210 0.02 -19.61 13.22
C MET A 210 -0.70 -19.42 11.88
N GLN A 211 -0.56 -18.24 11.32
CA GLN A 211 -1.15 -17.91 10.03
C GLN A 211 -0.07 -17.43 9.07
N ARG A 212 -0.14 -17.88 7.81
CA ARG A 212 0.71 -17.44 6.72
C ARG A 212 -0.16 -17.20 5.49
N HIS A 213 -0.03 -16.05 4.84
CA HIS A 213 -0.80 -15.79 3.62
C HIS A 213 -0.34 -16.71 2.48
N ILE A 214 -1.24 -17.11 1.58
CA ILE A 214 -0.90 -17.95 0.41
C ILE A 214 0.16 -17.28 -0.49
N TRP A 215 0.15 -15.96 -0.57
CA TRP A 215 1.14 -15.15 -1.29
C TRP A 215 2.23 -14.57 -0.38
N GLN A 216 2.54 -15.24 0.73
CA GLN A 216 3.54 -14.75 1.67
C GLN A 216 4.95 -14.74 1.07
N GLU A 217 5.24 -15.63 0.13
CA GLU A 217 6.53 -15.69 -0.55
C GLU A 217 6.85 -14.38 -1.28
N ALA A 218 5.85 -13.79 -1.95
CA ALA A 218 6.01 -12.49 -2.58
C ALA A 218 6.35 -11.38 -1.57
N MET A 219 5.75 -11.44 -0.37
CA MET A 219 6.04 -10.51 0.71
C MET A 219 7.43 -10.75 1.32
N ASP A 220 7.82 -12.00 1.49
CA ASP A 220 9.14 -12.37 2.01
C ASP A 220 10.25 -11.94 1.05
N LEU A 221 10.05 -12.12 -0.25
CA LEU A 221 10.97 -11.64 -1.28
C LEU A 221 11.05 -10.11 -1.31
N ALA A 222 9.91 -9.41 -1.26
CA ALA A 222 9.89 -7.96 -1.18
C ALA A 222 10.62 -7.43 0.07
N GLU A 223 10.49 -8.13 1.22
CA GLU A 223 11.21 -7.78 2.45
C GLU A 223 12.74 -8.02 2.33
N GLN A 224 13.16 -9.07 1.63
CA GLN A 224 14.58 -9.32 1.33
C GLN A 224 15.14 -8.22 0.42
N LEU A 225 14.42 -7.88 -0.65
CA LEU A 225 14.81 -6.81 -1.60
C LEU A 225 14.92 -5.46 -0.90
N ARG A 226 14.00 -5.14 0.01
CA ARG A 226 14.05 -3.93 0.83
C ARG A 226 15.33 -3.81 1.66
N LYS A 227 15.89 -4.92 2.14
CA LYS A 227 17.09 -4.95 2.99
C LYS A 227 18.39 -4.78 2.20
N THR A 228 18.36 -4.94 0.89
CA THR A 228 19.52 -4.67 0.04
C THR A 228 19.90 -3.20 0.05
N GLU A 229 21.16 -2.88 -0.24
CA GLU A 229 21.60 -1.47 -0.35
C GLU A 229 20.80 -0.72 -1.41
N LEU A 230 20.61 -1.34 -2.60
CA LEU A 230 19.79 -0.77 -3.65
C LEU A 230 18.34 -0.50 -3.19
N GLY A 231 17.73 -1.45 -2.47
CA GLY A 231 16.37 -1.28 -1.94
C GLY A 231 16.25 -0.14 -0.94
N LYS A 232 17.25 0.03 -0.07
CA LYS A 232 17.33 1.15 0.87
C LYS A 232 17.45 2.49 0.15
N ASP A 233 18.33 2.57 -0.85
CA ASP A 233 18.55 3.79 -1.64
C ASP A 233 17.30 4.18 -2.42
N LEU A 234 16.67 3.23 -3.12
CA LEU A 234 15.43 3.46 -3.86
C LEU A 234 14.30 3.93 -2.94
N TYR A 235 14.19 3.32 -1.75
CA TYR A 235 13.17 3.76 -0.79
C TYR A 235 13.47 5.15 -0.24
N ALA A 236 14.73 5.48 0.04
CA ALA A 236 15.15 6.80 0.50
C ALA A 236 14.87 7.90 -0.51
N MET A 237 14.92 7.59 -1.82
CA MET A 237 14.60 8.54 -2.89
C MET A 237 13.17 9.09 -2.83
N ARG A 238 12.23 8.41 -2.16
CA ARG A 238 10.84 8.88 -2.02
C ARG A 238 10.75 10.28 -1.44
N LYS A 239 11.59 10.61 -0.47
CA LYS A 239 11.65 11.95 0.15
C LYS A 239 11.95 13.06 -0.85
N GLN A 240 12.76 12.75 -1.85
CA GLN A 240 13.17 13.71 -2.89
C GLN A 240 12.25 13.70 -4.12
N THR A 241 11.42 12.68 -4.26
CA THR A 241 10.54 12.46 -5.40
C THR A 241 9.09 12.70 -5.04
N ILE A 242 8.35 11.66 -4.69
CA ILE A 242 6.88 11.73 -4.51
C ILE A 242 6.47 12.64 -3.34
N GLU A 243 7.18 12.61 -2.22
CA GLU A 243 6.85 13.50 -1.09
C GLU A 243 7.03 14.97 -1.46
N ARG A 244 8.08 15.28 -2.24
CA ARG A 244 8.31 16.63 -2.77
C ARG A 244 7.26 17.01 -3.83
N VAL A 245 6.81 16.07 -4.66
CA VAL A 245 5.71 16.30 -5.61
C VAL A 245 4.45 16.72 -4.87
N PHE A 246 4.07 16.02 -3.81
CA PHE A 246 2.91 16.40 -3.00
C PHE A 246 3.09 17.72 -2.26
N ALA A 247 4.27 18.00 -1.73
CA ALA A 247 4.57 19.29 -1.10
C ALA A 247 4.44 20.44 -2.10
N ASP A 248 5.05 20.32 -3.29
CA ASP A 248 4.96 21.32 -4.35
C ASP A 248 3.51 21.49 -4.85
N ALA A 249 2.76 20.40 -4.99
CA ALA A 249 1.35 20.43 -5.38
C ALA A 249 0.51 21.24 -4.38
N LYS A 250 0.68 20.99 -3.10
CA LYS A 250 -0.07 21.68 -2.03
C LYS A 250 0.35 23.13 -1.86
N GLU A 251 1.66 23.42 -1.84
CA GLU A 251 2.17 24.76 -1.50
C GLU A 251 2.27 25.70 -2.71
N LYS A 252 2.58 25.18 -3.89
CA LYS A 252 2.87 26.02 -5.07
C LYS A 252 1.79 25.97 -6.14
N HIS A 253 0.96 24.92 -6.13
CA HIS A 253 -0.06 24.69 -7.14
C HIS A 253 -1.49 24.68 -6.59
N ALA A 254 -1.67 25.13 -5.34
CA ALA A 254 -2.97 25.29 -4.67
C ALA A 254 -3.82 24.00 -4.65
N MET A 255 -3.17 22.84 -4.48
CA MET A 255 -3.87 21.55 -4.41
C MET A 255 -4.24 21.12 -2.98
N ARG A 256 -4.11 22.02 -2.00
CA ARG A 256 -4.51 21.74 -0.61
C ARG A 256 -6.03 21.69 -0.47
N TYR A 257 -6.73 22.53 -1.23
CA TYR A 257 -8.20 22.60 -1.26
C TYR A 257 -8.68 22.68 -2.70
N THR A 258 -9.84 22.10 -2.98
CA THR A 258 -10.50 22.22 -4.28
C THR A 258 -11.81 23.00 -4.15
N HIS A 259 -12.13 23.81 -5.15
CA HIS A 259 -13.43 24.46 -5.31
C HIS A 259 -14.37 23.66 -6.23
N HIS A 260 -13.84 22.59 -6.85
CA HIS A 260 -14.61 21.70 -7.72
C HIS A 260 -15.37 20.68 -6.89
N ARG A 261 -16.55 20.31 -7.34
CA ARG A 261 -17.40 19.28 -6.79
C ARG A 261 -17.62 18.19 -7.82
N GLY A 262 -17.72 16.94 -7.36
CA GLY A 262 -17.89 15.76 -8.19
C GLY A 262 -16.55 15.19 -8.70
N LEU A 263 -16.44 13.87 -8.64
CA LEU A 263 -15.22 13.12 -8.92
C LEU A 263 -14.63 13.48 -10.30
N ALA A 264 -15.46 13.53 -11.33
CA ALA A 264 -15.00 13.81 -12.69
C ALA A 264 -14.36 15.20 -12.85
N ARG A 265 -14.90 16.22 -12.17
CA ARG A 265 -14.36 17.60 -12.22
C ARG A 265 -13.06 17.70 -11.41
N VAL A 266 -13.03 17.07 -10.24
CA VAL A 266 -11.83 17.02 -9.40
C VAL A 266 -10.71 16.27 -10.10
N THR A 267 -10.99 15.13 -10.74
CA THR A 267 -10.01 14.36 -11.54
C THR A 267 -9.39 15.22 -12.65
N ARG A 268 -10.21 15.94 -13.43
CA ARG A 268 -9.71 16.83 -14.49
C ARG A 268 -8.83 17.93 -13.91
N TRP A 269 -9.25 18.54 -12.82
CA TRP A 269 -8.50 19.61 -12.15
C TRP A 269 -7.16 19.10 -11.62
N VAL A 270 -7.11 17.96 -10.94
CA VAL A 270 -5.89 17.31 -10.44
C VAL A 270 -4.94 17.00 -11.60
N THR A 271 -5.46 16.38 -12.66
CA THR A 271 -4.68 16.03 -13.86
C THR A 271 -4.04 17.28 -14.50
N LEU A 272 -4.80 18.36 -14.66
CA LEU A 272 -4.29 19.63 -15.20
C LEU A 272 -3.21 20.25 -14.31
N LYS A 273 -3.37 20.18 -12.98
CA LYS A 273 -2.37 20.67 -12.03
C LYS A 273 -1.05 19.91 -12.15
N PHE A 274 -1.10 18.58 -12.19
CA PHE A 274 0.10 17.76 -12.38
C PHE A 274 0.72 17.95 -13.77
N ALA A 275 -0.08 18.12 -14.81
CA ALA A 275 0.43 18.47 -16.14
C ALA A 275 1.18 19.81 -16.14
N ALA A 276 0.62 20.84 -15.50
CA ALA A 276 1.28 22.14 -15.34
C ALA A 276 2.57 22.02 -14.52
N MET A 277 2.60 21.21 -13.47
CA MET A 277 3.81 20.92 -12.70
C MET A 277 4.89 20.27 -13.56
N ASN A 278 4.52 19.29 -14.38
CA ASN A 278 5.43 18.61 -15.30
C ASN A 278 5.99 19.57 -16.34
N LEU A 279 5.13 20.39 -16.95
CA LEU A 279 5.57 21.42 -17.92
C LEU A 279 6.55 22.41 -17.30
N LYS A 280 6.29 22.87 -16.06
CA LYS A 280 7.22 23.74 -15.34
C LYS A 280 8.58 23.07 -15.10
N LYS A 281 8.59 21.81 -14.67
CA LYS A 281 9.84 21.05 -14.48
C LYS A 281 10.60 20.87 -15.80
N LEU A 282 9.88 20.57 -16.88
CA LEU A 282 10.45 20.43 -18.20
C LEU A 282 11.09 21.74 -18.66
N ALA A 283 10.38 22.87 -18.54
CA ALA A 283 10.88 24.19 -18.89
C ALA A 283 12.17 24.56 -18.12
N VAL A 284 12.20 24.31 -16.80
CA VAL A 284 13.39 24.58 -15.98
C VAL A 284 14.58 23.73 -16.44
N ARG A 285 14.36 22.44 -16.74
CA ARG A 285 15.41 21.55 -17.22
C ARG A 285 15.96 21.99 -18.59
N THR A 286 15.07 22.30 -19.53
CA THR A 286 15.47 22.77 -20.88
C THR A 286 16.25 24.04 -20.76
N TRP A 287 15.80 24.98 -19.92
CA TRP A 287 16.51 26.24 -19.66
C TRP A 287 17.92 26.01 -19.11
N GLN A 288 18.08 25.13 -18.11
CA GLN A 288 19.38 24.82 -17.53
C GLN A 288 20.37 24.20 -18.52
N HIS A 289 19.88 23.46 -19.51
CA HIS A 289 20.73 22.87 -20.56
C HIS A 289 21.00 23.79 -21.74
N SER A 290 20.14 24.77 -21.96
CA SER A 290 20.26 25.67 -23.15
C SER A 290 21.09 26.93 -22.90
N PHE A 291 21.33 27.29 -21.62
CA PHE A 291 22.11 28.48 -21.28
C PHE A 291 23.36 28.11 -20.48
N PRO A 292 24.57 28.55 -20.94
CA PRO A 292 25.80 28.34 -20.19
C PRO A 292 25.74 29.04 -18.81
N PRO A 293 26.52 28.58 -17.82
CA PRO A 293 26.46 29.07 -16.43
C PRO A 293 26.74 30.56 -16.23
N CYS A 294 27.33 31.25 -17.24
CA CYS A 294 27.54 32.69 -17.17
C CYS A 294 26.25 33.53 -17.21
N PHE A 295 25.12 32.99 -17.70
CA PHE A 295 23.83 33.69 -17.63
C PHE A 295 23.16 33.64 -16.26
N SER A 296 23.55 32.70 -15.40
CA SER A 296 23.05 32.63 -14.02
C SER A 296 23.60 33.76 -13.15
N LEU A 297 24.74 34.36 -13.49
CA LEU A 297 25.33 35.49 -12.79
C LEU A 297 24.60 36.82 -13.07
N LEU A 298 23.99 36.97 -14.25
CA LEU A 298 23.24 38.19 -14.58
C LEU A 298 21.93 38.33 -13.80
N PHE A 299 21.30 37.21 -13.39
CA PHE A 299 20.07 37.22 -12.57
C PHE A 299 20.32 37.54 -11.09
N LEU A 300 21.55 37.39 -10.61
CA LEU A 300 21.93 37.77 -9.23
C LEU A 300 22.16 39.28 -9.06
N LEU A 301 22.31 40.03 -10.17
CA LEU A 301 22.54 41.47 -10.14
C LEU A 301 21.26 42.32 -10.12
N PHE A 302 20.09 41.72 -10.27
CA PHE A 302 18.79 42.38 -10.08
C PHE A 302 18.03 41.73 -8.95
N PRO A 303 18.21 42.20 -7.70
CA PRO A 303 17.33 41.75 -6.62
C PRO A 303 15.92 42.31 -6.87
N CYS A 304 15.03 41.46 -7.35
CA CYS A 304 13.63 41.79 -7.43
C CYS A 304 13.07 41.89 -6.00
N SER A 305 13.13 43.09 -5.44
CA SER A 305 12.55 43.43 -4.14
C SER A 305 11.04 43.47 -4.28
N TYR A 306 10.42 42.29 -4.17
CA TYR A 306 8.97 42.19 -4.05
C TYR A 306 8.58 42.58 -2.62
N LYS A 307 8.30 43.86 -2.38
CA LYS A 307 7.69 44.33 -1.11
C LYS A 307 6.28 43.75 -0.97
N ARG A 308 6.18 42.81 -0.08
CA ARG A 308 4.93 42.24 0.41
C ARG A 308 4.13 43.37 1.05
N ARG A 309 3.11 43.94 0.36
CA ARG A 309 2.11 44.81 0.99
C ARG A 309 1.35 44.00 2.05
N ARG A 310 1.63 44.25 3.32
CA ARG A 310 0.73 43.87 4.40
C ARG A 310 -0.52 44.71 4.25
N ARG A 311 -1.66 44.11 3.99
CA ARG A 311 -2.95 44.74 4.29
C ARG A 311 -3.30 44.38 5.71
N PHE A 312 -3.31 45.39 6.56
CA PHE A 312 -4.05 45.41 7.81
C PHE A 312 -5.52 45.64 7.47
N ALA A 313 -6.41 44.79 7.92
CA ALA A 313 -7.70 45.04 8.51
C ALA A 313 -8.29 43.68 8.93
#